data_761593ffe3ffbfc92422fcc19bc481c3
#
_entry.id   761593ffe3ffbfc92422fcc19bc481c3
#
_cell.length_a   1.000
_cell.length_b   1.000
_cell.length_c   1.000
_cell.angle_alpha   90.00
_cell.angle_beta   90.00
_cell.angle_gamma   90.00
#
_symmetry.space_group_name_H-M   'P 1'
#
loop_
_entity.id
_entity.type
_entity.pdbx_description
1 polymer ?
#
loop_
_entity_poly.entity_id
_entity_poly.type
_entity_poly.pdbx_seq_one_letter_code
_entity_poly.pdbx_strand_id
1 'polypeptide(L)'
;MAENTIKWDKDADGIVTLTLDDPTGSANVMNEHYKESMHNAVERLVAEKDSITGVVITSAKKTFFAGGDLKSMINLGPENAGEAFDTVEAVKRDLRALETLGKPVVAAINGAALGGGLEIALACHHRIAADVKGLVVGLPEVTLGLLPGGGGVTRTVRMFGIQNAFMNILSQGTRFKPDKAKEIGLVDELVGSVEELVPAAKAWIKANPDAHE
;
A
#
# COMPACT_ATOMS: atom_id res chain seq x y z
N MET A 1 -14.82 -1.09 20.23
CA MET A 1 -14.27 -1.93 19.16
C MET A 1 -13.90 -1.01 18.01
N ALA A 2 -12.72 -1.16 17.44
CA ALA A 2 -12.35 -0.40 16.26
C ALA A 2 -13.30 -0.73 15.11
N GLU A 3 -13.61 0.26 14.28
CA GLU A 3 -14.40 0.03 13.07
C GLU A 3 -13.54 -0.65 12.00
N ASN A 4 -14.09 -1.69 11.35
CA ASN A 4 -13.36 -2.37 10.28
C ASN A 4 -13.27 -1.47 9.04
N THR A 5 -12.05 -1.17 8.62
CA THR A 5 -11.75 -0.32 7.46
C THR A 5 -11.36 -1.10 6.21
N ILE A 6 -11.36 -2.43 6.25
CA ILE A 6 -10.98 -3.30 5.13
C ILE A 6 -12.06 -4.34 4.90
N LYS A 7 -12.67 -4.29 3.73
CA LYS A 7 -13.62 -5.31 3.28
C LYS A 7 -12.86 -6.47 2.67
N TRP A 8 -13.27 -7.68 2.99
CA TRP A 8 -12.73 -8.94 2.49
C TRP A 8 -13.72 -9.59 1.53
N ASP A 9 -13.31 -9.82 0.30
CA ASP A 9 -14.06 -10.62 -0.67
C ASP A 9 -13.13 -11.68 -1.27
N LYS A 10 -13.57 -12.95 -1.27
CA LYS A 10 -12.84 -14.07 -1.88
C LYS A 10 -13.68 -14.66 -2.98
N ASP A 11 -13.20 -14.61 -4.21
CA ASP A 11 -13.91 -15.14 -5.36
C ASP A 11 -13.77 -16.66 -5.54
N ALA A 12 -14.47 -17.19 -6.56
CA ALA A 12 -14.45 -18.62 -6.86
C ALA A 12 -13.07 -19.14 -7.32
N ASP A 13 -12.20 -18.27 -7.79
CA ASP A 13 -10.83 -18.59 -8.20
C ASP A 13 -9.86 -18.59 -7.00
N GLY A 14 -10.33 -18.27 -5.79
CA GLY A 14 -9.52 -18.17 -4.58
C GLY A 14 -8.75 -16.85 -4.46
N ILE A 15 -9.04 -15.85 -5.30
CA ILE A 15 -8.41 -14.53 -5.20
C ILE A 15 -9.13 -13.71 -4.14
N VAL A 16 -8.40 -13.20 -3.17
CA VAL A 16 -8.91 -12.30 -2.13
C VAL A 16 -8.76 -10.86 -2.59
N THR A 17 -9.84 -10.10 -2.55
CA THR A 17 -9.82 -8.65 -2.74
C THR A 17 -9.98 -7.97 -1.38
N LEU A 18 -8.96 -7.24 -0.95
CA LEU A 18 -8.98 -6.37 0.21
C LEU A 18 -9.32 -4.96 -0.26
N THR A 19 -10.51 -4.49 0.07
CA THR A 19 -10.96 -3.13 -0.29
C THR A 19 -10.85 -2.20 0.91
N LEU A 20 -9.94 -1.25 0.82
CA LEU A 20 -9.74 -0.20 1.83
C LEU A 20 -10.93 0.77 1.81
N ASP A 21 -11.66 0.87 2.92
CA ASP A 21 -12.88 1.69 3.03
C ASP A 21 -13.10 2.15 4.47
N ASP A 22 -12.34 3.16 4.92
CA ASP A 22 -12.52 3.75 6.26
C ASP A 22 -13.86 4.48 6.36
N PRO A 23 -14.81 3.99 7.16
CA PRO A 23 -16.14 4.62 7.28
C PRO A 23 -16.09 5.97 8.02
N THR A 24 -15.01 6.25 8.73
CA THR A 24 -14.87 7.46 9.55
C THR A 24 -14.35 8.68 8.77
N GLY A 25 -13.84 8.47 7.54
CA GLY A 25 -13.23 9.52 6.75
C GLY A 25 -13.55 9.48 5.26
N SER A 26 -13.27 10.58 4.58
CA SER A 26 -13.38 10.68 3.12
C SER A 26 -12.22 10.02 2.36
N ALA A 27 -11.14 9.69 3.07
CA ALA A 27 -9.95 9.03 2.55
C ALA A 27 -9.48 7.95 3.53
N ASN A 28 -8.81 6.93 3.04
CA ASN A 28 -8.10 5.97 3.88
C ASN A 28 -6.81 6.60 4.39
N VAL A 29 -6.54 6.50 5.68
CA VAL A 29 -5.32 6.97 6.34
C VAL A 29 -4.82 5.91 7.31
N MET A 30 -3.55 5.97 7.69
CA MET A 30 -2.92 5.01 8.61
C MET A 30 -3.24 5.37 10.07
N ASN A 31 -4.54 5.30 10.41
CA ASN A 31 -5.06 5.47 11.76
C ASN A 31 -5.13 4.13 12.51
N GLU A 32 -5.57 4.16 13.77
CA GLU A 32 -5.68 2.95 14.60
C GLU A 32 -6.66 1.92 14.00
N HIS A 33 -7.79 2.36 13.43
CA HIS A 33 -8.76 1.49 12.80
C HIS A 33 -8.15 0.72 11.61
N TYR A 34 -7.38 1.42 10.76
CA TYR A 34 -6.66 0.80 9.65
C TYR A 34 -5.62 -0.21 10.16
N LYS A 35 -4.80 0.16 11.15
CA LYS A 35 -3.73 -0.72 11.67
C LYS A 35 -4.31 -2.04 12.19
N GLU A 36 -5.37 -1.97 12.99
CA GLU A 36 -6.05 -3.16 13.49
C GLU A 36 -6.71 -3.97 12.36
N SER A 37 -7.39 -3.30 11.42
CA SER A 37 -8.03 -3.98 10.30
C SER A 37 -7.02 -4.67 9.37
N MET A 38 -5.87 -4.04 9.10
CA MET A 38 -4.81 -4.61 8.26
C MET A 38 -4.15 -5.79 8.97
N HIS A 39 -3.86 -5.67 10.26
CA HIS A 39 -3.31 -6.77 11.05
C HIS A 39 -4.23 -8.01 10.99
N ASN A 40 -5.52 -7.82 11.27
CA ASN A 40 -6.50 -8.91 11.20
C ASN A 40 -6.62 -9.52 9.79
N ALA A 41 -6.58 -8.68 8.75
CA ALA A 41 -6.60 -9.15 7.36
C ALA A 41 -5.36 -9.98 7.02
N VAL A 42 -4.18 -9.53 7.44
CA VAL A 42 -2.91 -10.23 7.21
C VAL A 42 -2.86 -11.55 7.97
N GLU A 43 -3.26 -11.59 9.24
CA GLU A 43 -3.36 -12.85 10.00
C GLU A 43 -4.28 -13.84 9.32
N ARG A 44 -5.43 -13.37 8.82
CA ARG A 44 -6.37 -14.22 8.08
C ARG A 44 -5.77 -14.72 6.76
N LEU A 45 -5.07 -13.87 6.00
CA LEU A 45 -4.37 -14.29 4.77
C LEU A 45 -3.36 -15.40 5.05
N VAL A 46 -2.57 -15.27 6.12
CA VAL A 46 -1.58 -16.27 6.53
C VAL A 46 -2.27 -17.57 6.94
N ALA A 47 -3.35 -17.49 7.72
CA ALA A 47 -4.10 -18.68 8.17
C ALA A 47 -4.80 -19.43 7.02
N GLU A 48 -5.31 -18.68 6.03
CA GLU A 48 -6.05 -19.25 4.88
C GLU A 48 -5.19 -19.46 3.63
N LYS A 49 -3.87 -19.25 3.67
CA LYS A 49 -2.99 -19.18 2.48
C LYS A 49 -3.10 -20.36 1.52
N ASP A 50 -3.36 -21.57 2.05
CA ASP A 50 -3.46 -22.78 1.23
C ASP A 50 -4.73 -22.80 0.36
N SER A 51 -5.74 -22.03 0.73
CA SER A 51 -6.99 -21.84 0.00
C SER A 51 -7.06 -20.58 -0.84
N ILE A 52 -5.97 -19.79 -0.85
CA ILE A 52 -5.83 -18.51 -1.56
C ILE A 52 -4.87 -18.68 -2.73
N THR A 53 -5.25 -18.13 -3.89
CA THR A 53 -4.42 -18.11 -5.10
C THR A 53 -3.71 -16.78 -5.31
N GLY A 54 -4.18 -15.70 -4.70
CA GLY A 54 -3.58 -14.38 -4.74
C GLY A 54 -4.40 -13.34 -4.02
N VAL A 55 -3.86 -12.13 -3.91
CA VAL A 55 -4.48 -11.01 -3.18
C VAL A 55 -4.47 -9.76 -4.06
N VAL A 56 -5.58 -9.04 -4.11
CA VAL A 56 -5.70 -7.69 -4.67
C VAL A 56 -5.97 -6.71 -3.55
N ILE A 57 -5.21 -5.62 -3.46
CA ILE A 57 -5.47 -4.51 -2.54
C ILE A 57 -5.94 -3.31 -3.35
N THR A 58 -7.14 -2.80 -3.07
CA THR A 58 -7.73 -1.65 -3.74
C THR A 58 -8.47 -0.75 -2.76
N SER A 59 -9.11 0.31 -3.22
CA SER A 59 -9.83 1.25 -2.36
C SER A 59 -11.22 1.55 -2.90
N ALA A 60 -12.18 1.71 -1.99
CA ALA A 60 -13.52 2.20 -2.29
C ALA A 60 -13.61 3.75 -2.27
N LYS A 61 -12.54 4.44 -1.86
CA LYS A 61 -12.49 5.91 -1.82
C LYS A 61 -11.97 6.47 -3.15
N LYS A 62 -12.06 7.80 -3.32
CA LYS A 62 -11.47 8.51 -4.47
C LYS A 62 -9.94 8.43 -4.51
N THR A 63 -9.30 8.26 -3.36
CA THR A 63 -7.87 8.02 -3.20
C THR A 63 -7.63 6.55 -2.90
N PHE A 64 -6.48 6.03 -3.28
CA PHE A 64 -6.05 4.71 -2.82
C PHE A 64 -5.79 4.76 -1.32
N PHE A 65 -4.85 5.65 -0.89
CA PHE A 65 -4.54 5.84 0.52
C PHE A 65 -3.74 7.16 0.70
N ALA A 66 -4.15 7.98 1.65
CA ALA A 66 -3.64 9.36 1.77
C ALA A 66 -2.40 9.52 2.66
N GLY A 67 -1.89 8.42 3.23
CA GLY A 67 -0.68 8.42 4.07
C GLY A 67 -0.94 8.32 5.56
N GLY A 68 -0.01 8.82 6.37
CA GLY A 68 -0.11 8.79 7.83
C GLY A 68 -1.24 9.65 8.38
N ASP A 69 -1.73 9.32 9.57
CA ASP A 69 -2.65 10.18 10.32
C ASP A 69 -1.86 11.32 10.99
N LEU A 70 -1.69 12.42 10.26
CA LEU A 70 -0.95 13.58 10.75
C LEU A 70 -1.56 14.21 12.02
N LYS A 71 -2.88 14.03 12.25
CA LYS A 71 -3.54 14.58 13.44
C LYS A 71 -3.11 13.86 14.72
N SER A 72 -2.91 12.55 14.65
CA SER A 72 -2.37 11.79 15.78
C SER A 72 -0.89 12.05 15.98
N MET A 73 -0.14 12.18 14.89
CA MET A 73 1.33 12.36 14.94
C MET A 73 1.77 13.71 15.52
N ILE A 74 1.00 14.79 15.31
CA ILE A 74 1.37 16.14 15.77
C ILE A 74 1.44 16.24 17.30
N ASN A 75 0.79 15.33 18.00
CA ASN A 75 0.73 15.32 19.46
C ASN A 75 1.79 14.40 20.10
N LEU A 76 2.63 13.73 19.28
CA LEU A 76 3.68 12.84 19.80
C LEU A 76 4.88 13.66 20.28
N GLY A 77 5.28 13.40 21.52
CA GLY A 77 6.49 13.95 22.13
C GLY A 77 7.57 12.88 22.34
N PRO A 78 8.73 13.26 22.85
CA PRO A 78 9.82 12.31 23.17
C PRO A 78 9.39 11.17 24.12
N GLU A 79 8.42 11.43 24.99
CA GLU A 79 7.84 10.44 25.92
C GLU A 79 7.08 9.32 25.19
N ASN A 80 6.60 9.57 23.99
CA ASN A 80 5.87 8.60 23.17
C ASN A 80 6.80 7.77 22.26
N ALA A 81 8.12 7.98 22.29
CA ALA A 81 9.05 7.38 21.34
C ALA A 81 8.99 5.84 21.31
N GLY A 82 8.84 5.19 22.48
CA GLY A 82 8.72 3.74 22.58
C GLY A 82 7.45 3.23 21.92
N GLU A 83 6.29 3.81 22.23
CA GLU A 83 4.99 3.45 21.65
C GLU A 83 4.95 3.69 20.14
N ALA A 84 5.49 4.83 19.69
CA ALA A 84 5.60 5.15 18.27
C ALA A 84 6.48 4.13 17.53
N PHE A 85 7.59 3.73 18.11
CA PHE A 85 8.46 2.69 17.55
C PHE A 85 7.71 1.35 17.40
N ASP A 86 7.07 0.88 18.48
CA ASP A 86 6.34 -0.39 18.47
C ASP A 86 5.19 -0.37 17.43
N THR A 87 4.50 0.76 17.30
CA THR A 87 3.44 0.97 16.30
C THR A 87 3.97 0.87 14.87
N VAL A 88 5.09 1.53 14.58
CA VAL A 88 5.72 1.49 13.24
C VAL A 88 6.23 0.09 12.93
N GLU A 89 6.85 -0.60 13.90
CA GLU A 89 7.32 -1.97 13.72
C GLU A 89 6.17 -2.95 13.49
N ALA A 90 5.00 -2.75 14.10
CA ALA A 90 3.80 -3.55 13.81
C ALA A 90 3.34 -3.37 12.36
N VAL A 91 3.22 -2.13 11.88
CA VAL A 91 2.88 -1.83 10.47
C VAL A 91 3.88 -2.47 9.52
N LYS A 92 5.19 -2.34 9.77
CA LYS A 92 6.23 -2.94 8.94
C LYS A 92 6.13 -4.46 8.90
N ARG A 93 5.78 -5.09 10.02
CA ARG A 93 5.60 -6.55 10.14
C ARG A 93 4.44 -7.03 9.28
N ASP A 94 3.31 -6.33 9.31
CA ASP A 94 2.14 -6.67 8.49
C ASP A 94 2.44 -6.50 7.00
N LEU A 95 3.08 -5.40 6.59
CA LEU A 95 3.50 -5.21 5.20
C LEU A 95 4.55 -6.26 4.76
N ARG A 96 5.45 -6.66 5.67
CA ARG A 96 6.41 -7.73 5.36
C ARG A 96 5.72 -9.09 5.21
N ALA A 97 4.70 -9.36 6.00
CA ALA A 97 3.92 -10.59 5.88
C ALA A 97 3.16 -10.68 4.54
N LEU A 98 2.73 -9.55 3.97
CA LEU A 98 2.18 -9.51 2.61
C LEU A 98 3.24 -9.87 1.56
N GLU A 99 4.45 -9.29 1.65
CA GLU A 99 5.55 -9.60 0.73
C GLU A 99 5.94 -11.08 0.77
N THR A 100 5.94 -11.68 1.95
CA THR A 100 6.39 -13.06 2.18
C THR A 100 5.24 -14.07 2.29
N LEU A 101 4.03 -13.70 1.87
CA LEU A 101 2.84 -14.57 1.94
C LEU A 101 3.02 -15.87 1.12
N GLY A 102 3.89 -15.85 0.11
CA GLY A 102 4.09 -16.97 -0.83
C GLY A 102 2.93 -17.11 -1.82
N LYS A 103 2.18 -16.03 -2.03
CA LYS A 103 1.11 -15.88 -3.01
C LYS A 103 1.23 -14.51 -3.68
N PRO A 104 0.87 -14.36 -4.95
CA PRO A 104 0.87 -13.06 -5.61
C PRO A 104 0.00 -12.03 -4.88
N VAL A 105 0.55 -10.86 -4.62
CA VAL A 105 -0.17 -9.71 -4.05
C VAL A 105 -0.06 -8.53 -5.01
N VAL A 106 -1.17 -7.96 -5.43
CA VAL A 106 -1.23 -6.87 -6.41
C VAL A 106 -1.90 -5.64 -5.80
N ALA A 107 -1.26 -4.49 -5.90
CA ALA A 107 -1.87 -3.21 -5.60
C ALA A 107 -2.62 -2.67 -6.84
N ALA A 108 -3.93 -2.48 -6.71
CA ALA A 108 -4.80 -1.90 -7.72
C ALA A 108 -5.11 -0.44 -7.33
N ILE A 109 -4.28 0.48 -7.83
CA ILE A 109 -4.19 1.89 -7.38
C ILE A 109 -5.19 2.73 -8.17
N ASN A 110 -6.31 3.09 -7.52
CA ASN A 110 -7.43 3.80 -8.15
C ASN A 110 -7.36 5.33 -8.02
N GLY A 111 -6.43 5.85 -7.26
CA GLY A 111 -6.28 7.28 -6.98
C GLY A 111 -4.95 7.57 -6.28
N ALA A 112 -4.84 8.73 -5.62
CA ALA A 112 -3.61 9.11 -4.94
C ALA A 112 -3.15 8.05 -3.92
N ALA A 113 -1.88 7.62 -4.03
CA ALA A 113 -1.19 6.73 -3.12
C ALA A 113 0.06 7.43 -2.58
N LEU A 114 -0.05 8.05 -1.41
CA LEU A 114 0.98 8.91 -0.85
C LEU A 114 1.47 8.39 0.49
N GLY A 115 2.77 8.54 0.76
CA GLY A 115 3.36 8.10 2.03
C GLY A 115 3.05 6.64 2.32
N GLY A 116 2.44 6.35 3.47
CA GLY A 116 1.98 5.02 3.83
C GLY A 116 1.16 4.31 2.76
N GLY A 117 0.43 5.06 1.91
CA GLY A 117 -0.30 4.49 0.79
C GLY A 117 0.60 3.91 -0.30
N LEU A 118 1.69 4.60 -0.62
CA LEU A 118 2.68 4.03 -1.52
C LEU A 118 3.47 2.90 -0.84
N GLU A 119 3.72 2.98 0.47
CA GLU A 119 4.39 1.91 1.21
C GLU A 119 3.60 0.59 1.20
N ILE A 120 2.26 0.67 1.28
CA ILE A 120 1.37 -0.49 1.08
C ILE A 120 1.54 -1.04 -0.34
N ALA A 121 1.51 -0.19 -1.35
CA ALA A 121 1.66 -0.62 -2.74
C ALA A 121 3.06 -1.22 -3.02
N LEU A 122 4.11 -0.66 -2.42
CA LEU A 122 5.49 -1.18 -2.54
C LEU A 122 5.68 -2.54 -1.84
N ALA A 123 4.83 -2.87 -0.87
CA ALA A 123 4.81 -4.19 -0.24
C ALA A 123 4.07 -5.26 -1.07
N CYS A 124 3.51 -4.88 -2.22
CA CYS A 124 2.90 -5.80 -3.18
C CYS A 124 3.91 -6.21 -4.25
N HIS A 125 3.71 -7.39 -4.84
CA HIS A 125 4.58 -7.92 -5.89
C HIS A 125 4.40 -7.20 -7.22
N HIS A 126 3.21 -6.67 -7.46
CA HIS A 126 2.88 -5.92 -8.68
C HIS A 126 1.96 -4.73 -8.37
N ARG A 127 2.13 -3.61 -9.09
CA ARG A 127 1.38 -2.36 -8.91
C ARG A 127 0.77 -1.94 -10.22
N ILE A 128 -0.56 -1.94 -10.27
CA ILE A 128 -1.34 -1.46 -11.42
C ILE A 128 -2.02 -0.16 -11.02
N ALA A 129 -1.86 0.89 -11.80
CA ALA A 129 -2.51 2.17 -11.54
C ALA A 129 -3.46 2.57 -12.69
N ALA A 130 -4.55 3.21 -12.36
CA ALA A 130 -5.42 3.81 -13.36
C ALA A 130 -4.80 5.12 -13.89
N ASP A 131 -4.75 5.29 -15.21
CA ASP A 131 -4.34 6.56 -15.82
C ASP A 131 -5.50 7.56 -15.81
N VAL A 132 -5.79 8.08 -14.63
CA VAL A 132 -6.90 9.01 -14.40
C VAL A 132 -6.43 10.33 -13.80
N LYS A 133 -7.19 11.39 -14.07
CA LYS A 133 -6.91 12.72 -13.53
C LYS A 133 -6.90 12.70 -11.99
N GLY A 134 -5.80 13.21 -11.41
CA GLY A 134 -5.64 13.35 -9.96
C GLY A 134 -4.95 12.16 -9.30
N LEU A 135 -4.70 11.06 -10.03
CA LEU A 135 -3.84 10.00 -9.52
C LEU A 135 -2.39 10.50 -9.44
N VAL A 136 -1.80 10.34 -8.28
CA VAL A 136 -0.38 10.58 -8.03
C VAL A 136 0.14 9.55 -7.03
N VAL A 137 1.39 9.15 -7.16
CA VAL A 137 2.08 8.30 -6.19
C VAL A 137 3.36 8.97 -5.70
N GLY A 138 3.75 8.75 -4.46
CA GLY A 138 4.98 9.35 -3.93
C GLY A 138 5.17 9.16 -2.44
N LEU A 139 6.38 9.48 -1.97
CA LEU A 139 6.77 9.48 -0.57
C LEU A 139 7.10 10.92 -0.13
N PRO A 140 6.08 11.74 0.20
CA PRO A 140 6.28 13.17 0.48
C PRO A 140 6.73 13.47 1.91
N GLU A 141 7.07 12.48 2.72
CA GLU A 141 7.38 12.59 4.16
C GLU A 141 8.46 13.65 4.46
N VAL A 142 9.47 13.77 3.60
CA VAL A 142 10.54 14.77 3.75
C VAL A 142 10.02 16.20 3.78
N THR A 143 8.91 16.49 3.10
CA THR A 143 8.27 17.82 3.10
C THR A 143 7.63 18.18 4.44
N LEU A 144 7.48 17.19 5.32
CA LEU A 144 6.92 17.29 6.67
C LEU A 144 8.00 17.10 7.75
N GLY A 145 9.26 16.97 7.37
CA GLY A 145 10.35 16.65 8.31
C GLY A 145 10.31 15.21 8.83
N LEU A 146 9.65 14.31 8.10
CA LEU A 146 9.49 12.90 8.44
C LEU A 146 10.26 12.01 7.47
N LEU A 147 10.30 10.70 7.78
CA LEU A 147 10.79 9.63 6.90
C LEU A 147 9.65 8.65 6.59
N PRO A 148 9.68 7.98 5.44
CA PRO A 148 8.78 6.87 5.14
C PRO A 148 9.01 5.71 6.14
N GLY A 149 8.12 5.60 7.13
CA GLY A 149 8.29 4.72 8.30
C GLY A 149 7.83 3.27 8.07
N GLY A 150 6.89 3.03 7.15
CA GLY A 150 6.35 1.70 6.85
C GLY A 150 7.21 0.82 5.95
N GLY A 151 8.44 1.27 5.64
CA GLY A 151 9.40 0.51 4.83
C GLY A 151 9.64 1.07 3.43
N GLY A 152 9.11 2.25 3.11
CA GLY A 152 9.30 2.91 1.82
C GLY A 152 10.78 3.20 1.50
N VAL A 153 11.57 3.60 2.50
CA VAL A 153 13.02 3.77 2.33
C VAL A 153 13.69 2.47 1.90
N THR A 154 13.44 1.39 2.62
CA THR A 154 14.08 0.09 2.35
C THR A 154 13.67 -0.46 0.99
N ARG A 155 12.36 -0.43 0.68
CA ARG A 155 11.85 -0.97 -0.60
C ARG A 155 12.34 -0.18 -1.79
N THR A 156 12.29 1.15 -1.75
CA THR A 156 12.80 1.98 -2.85
C THR A 156 14.30 1.81 -3.06
N VAL A 157 15.09 1.71 -1.98
CA VAL A 157 16.53 1.45 -2.07
C VAL A 157 16.81 0.07 -2.69
N ARG A 158 16.06 -0.96 -2.34
CA ARG A 158 16.18 -2.30 -2.94
C ARG A 158 15.80 -2.33 -4.41
N MET A 159 14.74 -1.61 -4.79
CA MET A 159 14.22 -1.56 -6.16
C MET A 159 15.11 -0.74 -7.10
N PHE A 160 15.63 0.40 -6.64
CA PHE A 160 16.26 1.40 -7.52
C PHE A 160 17.73 1.66 -7.21
N GLY A 161 18.27 1.10 -6.14
CA GLY A 161 19.58 1.43 -5.58
C GLY A 161 19.57 2.74 -4.79
N ILE A 162 20.57 2.92 -3.92
CA ILE A 162 20.63 4.03 -2.95
C ILE A 162 20.55 5.40 -3.67
N GLN A 163 21.35 5.58 -4.72
CA GLN A 163 21.46 6.88 -5.40
C GLN A 163 20.12 7.29 -6.04
N ASN A 164 19.49 6.40 -6.82
CA ASN A 164 18.23 6.72 -7.49
C ASN A 164 17.07 6.89 -6.49
N ALA A 165 16.98 6.01 -5.48
CA ALA A 165 15.97 6.13 -4.44
C ALA A 165 16.08 7.46 -3.71
N PHE A 166 17.29 7.84 -3.27
CA PHE A 166 17.50 9.09 -2.54
C PHE A 166 17.22 10.30 -3.42
N MET A 167 17.89 10.41 -4.57
CA MET A 167 17.85 11.62 -5.41
C MET A 167 16.49 11.88 -6.05
N ASN A 168 15.78 10.81 -6.47
CA ASN A 168 14.59 10.95 -7.30
C ASN A 168 13.28 10.74 -6.53
N ILE A 169 13.31 10.03 -5.41
CA ILE A 169 12.08 9.61 -4.72
C ILE A 169 12.00 10.19 -3.30
N LEU A 170 13.05 9.98 -2.48
CA LEU A 170 12.99 10.23 -1.05
C LEU A 170 13.32 11.66 -0.65
N SER A 171 14.33 12.29 -1.29
CA SER A 171 14.87 13.58 -0.84
C SER A 171 14.04 14.79 -1.20
N GLN A 172 13.11 14.68 -2.16
CA GLN A 172 12.32 15.80 -2.68
C GLN A 172 10.84 15.70 -2.37
N GLY A 173 10.34 14.52 -1.93
CA GLY A 173 8.92 14.30 -1.70
C GLY A 173 8.06 14.42 -2.96
N THR A 174 8.62 14.09 -4.11
CA THR A 174 7.98 14.24 -5.42
C THR A 174 6.72 13.37 -5.51
N ARG A 175 5.66 13.94 -6.08
CA ARG A 175 4.42 13.24 -6.42
C ARG A 175 4.42 12.98 -7.91
N PHE A 176 4.51 11.72 -8.29
CA PHE A 176 4.60 11.28 -9.68
C PHE A 176 3.21 11.03 -10.26
N LYS A 177 2.95 11.58 -11.46
CA LYS A 177 1.78 11.21 -12.26
C LYS A 177 1.93 9.79 -12.81
N PRO A 178 0.84 9.13 -13.26
CA PRO A 178 0.87 7.73 -13.69
C PRO A 178 1.97 7.40 -14.70
N ASP A 179 2.07 8.15 -15.78
CA ASP A 179 3.10 7.94 -16.81
C ASP A 179 4.52 7.96 -16.25
N LYS A 180 4.82 8.98 -15.43
CA LYS A 180 6.15 9.12 -14.82
C LYS A 180 6.40 8.05 -13.77
N ALA A 181 5.38 7.67 -13.00
CA ALA A 181 5.48 6.61 -12.01
C ALA A 181 5.80 5.25 -12.68
N LYS A 182 5.19 4.98 -13.83
CA LYS A 182 5.51 3.79 -14.64
C LYS A 182 6.91 3.88 -15.25
N GLU A 183 7.28 5.01 -15.84
CA GLU A 183 8.60 5.24 -16.44
C GLU A 183 9.73 4.93 -15.45
N ILE A 184 9.60 5.37 -14.19
CA ILE A 184 10.62 5.17 -13.15
C ILE A 184 10.47 3.85 -12.38
N GLY A 185 9.44 3.05 -12.65
CA GLY A 185 9.23 1.73 -12.04
C GLY A 185 8.55 1.74 -10.66
N LEU A 186 7.97 2.87 -10.21
CA LEU A 186 7.11 2.89 -9.00
C LEU A 186 5.76 2.22 -9.24
N VAL A 187 5.31 2.19 -10.49
CA VAL A 187 4.12 1.47 -10.97
C VAL A 187 4.56 0.57 -12.12
N ASP A 188 4.06 -0.65 -12.16
CA ASP A 188 4.46 -1.64 -13.16
C ASP A 188 3.57 -1.60 -14.40
N GLU A 189 2.27 -1.27 -14.23
CA GLU A 189 1.28 -1.27 -15.31
C GLU A 189 0.29 -0.12 -15.17
N LEU A 190 -0.19 0.41 -16.30
CA LEU A 190 -1.29 1.37 -16.35
C LEU A 190 -2.49 0.78 -17.08
N VAL A 191 -3.68 1.09 -16.56
CA VAL A 191 -4.96 0.81 -17.21
C VAL A 191 -5.74 2.11 -17.46
N GLY A 192 -6.64 2.11 -18.42
CA GLY A 192 -7.32 3.33 -18.87
C GLY A 192 -8.39 3.86 -17.89
N SER A 193 -8.89 3.02 -16.99
CA SER A 193 -9.95 3.37 -16.04
C SER A 193 -9.82 2.65 -14.71
N VAL A 194 -10.55 3.15 -13.71
CA VAL A 194 -10.60 2.52 -12.37
C VAL A 194 -11.28 1.14 -12.42
N GLU A 195 -12.27 1.00 -13.28
CA GLU A 195 -13.04 -0.24 -13.45
C GLU A 195 -12.18 -1.39 -14.00
N GLU A 196 -11.13 -1.08 -14.74
CA GLU A 196 -10.20 -2.08 -15.28
C GLU A 196 -9.20 -2.62 -14.27
N LEU A 197 -8.98 -1.93 -13.14
CA LEU A 197 -7.93 -2.25 -12.16
C LEU A 197 -8.05 -3.65 -11.56
N VAL A 198 -9.20 -3.98 -10.97
CA VAL A 198 -9.39 -5.28 -10.31
C VAL A 198 -9.38 -6.43 -11.33
N PRO A 199 -10.04 -6.32 -12.50
CA PRO A 199 -9.89 -7.31 -13.56
C PRO A 199 -8.43 -7.52 -14.01
N ALA A 200 -7.67 -6.45 -14.24
CA ALA A 200 -6.26 -6.54 -14.62
C ALA A 200 -5.41 -7.19 -13.52
N ALA A 201 -5.61 -6.81 -12.25
CA ALA A 201 -4.92 -7.41 -11.11
C ALA A 201 -5.19 -8.92 -11.01
N LYS A 202 -6.45 -9.34 -11.15
CA LYS A 202 -6.81 -10.77 -11.15
C LYS A 202 -6.21 -11.52 -12.35
N ALA A 203 -6.19 -10.90 -13.54
CA ALA A 203 -5.56 -11.48 -14.71
C ALA A 203 -4.05 -11.66 -14.52
N TRP A 204 -3.38 -10.65 -13.93
CA TRP A 204 -1.95 -10.75 -13.62
C TRP A 204 -1.65 -11.86 -12.61
N ILE A 205 -2.45 -12.00 -11.53
CA ILE A 205 -2.32 -13.07 -10.53
C ILE A 205 -2.40 -14.44 -11.20
N LYS A 206 -3.39 -14.65 -12.08
CA LYS A 206 -3.57 -15.93 -12.80
C LYS A 206 -2.41 -16.25 -13.74
N ALA A 207 -1.81 -15.23 -14.34
CA ALA A 207 -0.65 -15.37 -15.22
C ALA A 207 0.68 -15.55 -14.46
N ASN A 208 0.73 -15.19 -13.19
CA ASN A 208 1.94 -15.19 -12.35
C ASN A 208 1.68 -15.89 -10.98
N PRO A 209 1.23 -17.16 -10.97
CA PRO A 209 0.80 -17.83 -9.74
C PRO A 209 1.95 -18.05 -8.73
N ASP A 210 3.18 -18.05 -9.20
CA ASP A 210 4.40 -18.26 -8.39
C ASP A 210 5.09 -16.94 -8.01
N ALA A 211 4.48 -15.79 -8.29
CA ALA A 211 5.08 -14.51 -7.93
C ALA A 211 5.11 -14.35 -6.40
N HIS A 212 6.30 -14.17 -5.86
CA HIS A 212 6.60 -13.94 -4.44
C HIS A 212 7.95 -13.24 -4.31
N GLU A 213 8.31 -12.77 -3.11
CA GLU A 213 9.66 -12.26 -2.81
C GLU A 213 10.65 -13.40 -2.56
#